data_dab7eee162c62dfa62cbecfa461272d2
#
_entry.id   dab7eee162c62dfa62cbecfa461272d2
#
_cell.length_a   1.000
_cell.length_b   1.000
_cell.length_c   1.000
_cell.angle_alpha   90.00
_cell.angle_beta   90.00
_cell.angle_gamma   90.00
#
_symmetry.space_group_name_H-M   'P 1'
#
loop_
_entity.id
_entity.type
_entity.pdbx_description
1 polymer ?
#
loop_
_entity_poly.entity_id
_entity_poly.type
_entity_poly.pdbx_seq_one_letter_code
_entity_poly.pdbx_strand_id
1 'polypeptide(L)'
;ASRAVRQRYWARALIGFKAMREAQVSGAHRALAALESMGYVELLVTQNVDRLHQRAGSSKVIDLHGRADVVACMACGYQLMRHAMHSEMARMNPSFAALDAHYAPDGDADLETDFSTFRVLDCPRCQGILKPQVVYYGDVVPPARRLAAQAGLQNADAVLAVGTSLMVYSGYRLCRDAHAMGLPVASLSLGVTRADALLTYQWRAPLTPVLEHAVSCLRQRLLD
;
A
#
# COMPACT_ATOMS: atom_id res chain seq x y z
N ALA A 1 0.33 6.60 21.67
CA ALA A 1 1.62 5.91 21.82
C ALA A 1 2.53 6.70 22.75
N SER A 2 3.29 6.03 23.63
CA SER A 2 4.30 6.67 24.50
C SER A 2 5.44 7.26 23.67
N ARG A 3 6.26 8.14 24.29
CA ARG A 3 7.44 8.71 23.63
C ARG A 3 8.43 7.62 23.20
N ALA A 4 8.68 6.63 24.05
CA ALA A 4 9.60 5.52 23.76
C ALA A 4 9.13 4.70 22.53
N VAL A 5 7.82 4.41 22.41
CA VAL A 5 7.26 3.73 21.24
C VAL A 5 7.45 4.57 19.97
N ARG A 6 7.28 5.90 20.03
CA ARG A 6 7.50 6.81 18.89
C ARG A 6 8.98 6.90 18.51
N GLN A 7 9.88 6.95 19.49
CA GLN A 7 11.33 6.93 19.26
C GLN A 7 11.75 5.67 18.51
N ARG A 8 11.36 4.50 19.01
CA ARG A 8 11.63 3.22 18.35
C ARG A 8 11.07 3.17 16.94
N TYR A 9 9.80 3.54 16.75
CA TYR A 9 9.16 3.56 15.44
C TYR A 9 9.91 4.45 14.44
N TRP A 10 10.18 5.71 14.81
CA TRP A 10 10.78 6.67 13.92
C TRP A 10 12.26 6.40 13.63
N ALA A 11 13.00 5.83 14.58
CA ALA A 11 14.38 5.41 14.37
C ALA A 11 14.45 4.25 13.34
N ARG A 12 13.63 3.22 13.50
CA ARG A 12 13.53 2.11 12.52
C ARG A 12 13.06 2.63 11.16
N ALA A 13 12.04 3.46 11.17
CA ALA A 13 11.49 4.06 9.96
C ALA A 13 12.42 5.08 9.28
N LEU A 14 13.39 5.66 9.97
CA LEU A 14 14.43 6.50 9.37
C LEU A 14 15.31 5.69 8.43
N ILE A 15 15.63 4.46 8.80
CA ILE A 15 16.49 3.57 8.01
C ILE A 15 15.64 2.86 6.94
N GLY A 16 14.52 2.24 7.32
CA GLY A 16 13.69 1.45 6.42
C GLY A 16 13.02 2.24 5.28
N PHE A 17 12.78 3.52 5.45
CA PHE A 17 12.14 4.36 4.42
C PHE A 17 12.99 4.48 3.14
N LYS A 18 14.31 4.27 3.20
CA LYS A 18 15.17 4.27 2.01
C LYS A 18 14.71 3.19 1.02
N ALA A 19 14.49 1.96 1.48
CA ALA A 19 14.05 0.85 0.63
C ALA A 19 12.70 1.16 -0.05
N MET A 20 11.74 1.71 0.70
CA MET A 20 10.44 2.09 0.15
C MET A 20 10.55 3.22 -0.89
N ARG A 21 11.40 4.21 -0.65
CA ARG A 21 11.63 5.32 -1.59
C ARG A 21 12.27 4.85 -2.90
N GLU A 22 13.18 3.88 -2.82
CA GLU A 22 13.94 3.34 -3.96
C GLU A 22 13.20 2.22 -4.69
N ALA A 23 12.07 1.74 -4.15
CA ALA A 23 11.24 0.72 -4.76
C ALA A 23 10.81 1.11 -6.18
N GLN A 24 10.97 0.17 -7.11
CA GLN A 24 10.69 0.40 -8.53
C GLN A 24 9.35 -0.19 -8.94
N VAL A 25 8.73 0.45 -9.91
CA VAL A 25 7.51 -0.04 -10.57
C VAL A 25 7.83 -1.35 -11.29
N SER A 26 7.08 -2.41 -10.96
CA SER A 26 7.21 -3.73 -11.62
C SER A 26 6.41 -3.80 -12.93
N GLY A 27 6.64 -4.86 -13.74
CA GLY A 27 5.83 -5.16 -14.91
C GLY A 27 4.35 -5.34 -14.58
N ALA A 28 4.04 -5.96 -13.43
CA ALA A 28 2.65 -6.10 -12.98
C ALA A 28 1.95 -4.76 -12.73
N HIS A 29 2.63 -3.79 -12.10
CA HIS A 29 2.07 -2.44 -11.93
C HIS A 29 1.78 -1.77 -13.28
N ARG A 30 2.72 -1.85 -14.24
CA ARG A 30 2.54 -1.30 -15.59
C ARG A 30 1.41 -2.00 -16.36
N ALA A 31 1.29 -3.31 -16.24
CA ALA A 31 0.23 -4.06 -16.88
C ALA A 31 -1.17 -3.68 -16.32
N LEU A 32 -1.30 -3.51 -15.00
CA LEU A 32 -2.56 -3.04 -14.39
C LEU A 32 -2.92 -1.62 -14.85
N ALA A 33 -1.96 -0.71 -14.94
CA ALA A 33 -2.19 0.63 -15.48
C ALA A 33 -2.60 0.59 -16.97
N ALA A 34 -2.02 -0.31 -17.76
CA ALA A 34 -2.41 -0.53 -19.16
C ALA A 34 -3.84 -1.07 -19.26
N LEU A 35 -4.24 -2.03 -18.43
CA LEU A 35 -5.61 -2.54 -18.36
C LEU A 35 -6.61 -1.45 -17.96
N GLU A 36 -6.22 -0.56 -17.03
CA GLU A 36 -7.03 0.61 -16.65
C GLU A 36 -7.23 1.56 -17.86
N SER A 37 -6.15 1.89 -18.57
CA SER A 37 -6.22 2.77 -19.74
C SER A 37 -7.05 2.19 -20.90
N MET A 38 -7.16 0.87 -20.98
CA MET A 38 -7.98 0.16 -21.95
C MET A 38 -9.45 -0.03 -21.50
N GLY A 39 -9.80 0.46 -20.29
CA GLY A 39 -11.16 0.38 -19.76
C GLY A 39 -11.52 -0.94 -19.06
N TYR A 40 -10.57 -1.85 -18.87
CA TYR A 40 -10.82 -3.14 -18.18
C TYR A 40 -10.73 -3.04 -16.65
N VAL A 41 -10.19 -1.97 -16.09
CA VAL A 41 -10.12 -1.75 -14.63
C VAL A 41 -10.97 -0.54 -14.28
N GLU A 42 -12.11 -0.78 -13.66
CA GLU A 42 -12.99 0.26 -13.15
C GLU A 42 -12.35 0.98 -11.95
N LEU A 43 -11.79 0.21 -11.04
CA LEU A 43 -11.16 0.72 -9.83
C LEU A 43 -10.06 -0.24 -9.37
N LEU A 44 -8.89 0.31 -9.03
CA LEU A 44 -7.82 -0.44 -8.37
C LEU A 44 -7.85 -0.13 -6.87
N VAL A 45 -8.01 -1.15 -6.03
CA VAL A 45 -7.93 -1.02 -4.57
C VAL A 45 -6.65 -1.69 -4.09
N THR A 46 -5.72 -0.90 -3.58
CA THR A 46 -4.44 -1.43 -3.08
C THR A 46 -4.36 -1.42 -1.56
N GLN A 47 -3.78 -2.48 -1.00
CA GLN A 47 -3.40 -2.58 0.41
C GLN A 47 -1.99 -2.00 0.65
N ASN A 48 -1.20 -1.84 -0.42
CA ASN A 48 0.14 -1.27 -0.34
C ASN A 48 0.08 0.24 -0.08
N VAL A 49 1.15 0.74 0.55
CA VAL A 49 1.25 2.16 0.95
C VAL A 49 2.37 2.91 0.21
N ASP A 50 2.98 2.26 -0.81
CA ASP A 50 4.19 2.68 -1.53
C ASP A 50 3.95 3.61 -2.71
N ARG A 51 2.72 3.76 -3.15
CA ARG A 51 2.30 4.57 -4.31
C ARG A 51 2.81 4.06 -5.67
N LEU A 52 3.22 2.80 -5.77
CA LEU A 52 3.78 2.25 -7.02
C LEU A 52 2.73 2.14 -8.13
N HIS A 53 1.46 1.90 -7.82
CA HIS A 53 0.38 1.90 -8.81
C HIS A 53 0.23 3.27 -9.47
N GLN A 54 0.19 4.36 -8.69
CA GLN A 54 0.11 5.72 -9.23
C GLN A 54 1.38 6.10 -10.01
N ARG A 55 2.55 5.67 -9.55
CA ARG A 55 3.82 5.85 -10.28
C ARG A 55 3.87 5.06 -11.58
N ALA A 56 3.12 3.97 -11.70
CA ALA A 56 2.96 3.18 -12.92
C ALA A 56 1.98 3.80 -13.92
N GLY A 57 1.21 4.82 -13.54
CA GLY A 57 0.23 5.49 -14.37
C GLY A 57 -1.24 5.17 -14.04
N SER A 58 -1.52 4.33 -13.03
CA SER A 58 -2.91 4.13 -12.57
C SER A 58 -3.46 5.39 -11.93
N SER A 59 -4.64 5.80 -12.32
CA SER A 59 -5.33 7.02 -11.87
C SER A 59 -6.52 6.74 -10.95
N LYS A 60 -7.25 5.66 -11.18
CA LYS A 60 -8.41 5.23 -10.40
C LYS A 60 -7.97 4.31 -9.26
N VAL A 61 -7.23 4.85 -8.28
CA VAL A 61 -6.63 4.05 -7.20
C VAL A 61 -7.16 4.46 -5.83
N ILE A 62 -7.61 3.50 -5.05
CA ILE A 62 -7.89 3.67 -3.62
C ILE A 62 -6.74 3.04 -2.80
N ASP A 63 -6.00 3.87 -2.08
CA ASP A 63 -5.03 3.43 -1.07
C ASP A 63 -5.78 3.00 0.19
N LEU A 64 -6.23 1.75 0.24
CA LEU A 64 -7.11 1.24 1.31
C LEU A 64 -6.48 1.43 2.69
N HIS A 65 -5.20 1.12 2.80
CA HIS A 65 -4.42 1.26 4.03
C HIS A 65 -3.63 2.58 4.08
N GLY A 66 -3.90 3.50 3.16
CA GLY A 66 -3.27 4.81 3.13
C GLY A 66 -1.97 4.86 2.36
N ARG A 67 -1.13 5.83 2.72
CA ARG A 67 0.09 6.14 1.99
C ARG A 67 1.23 6.51 2.94
N ALA A 68 2.42 5.98 2.67
CA ALA A 68 3.59 6.17 3.53
C ALA A 68 4.40 7.43 3.18
N ASP A 69 4.16 8.05 2.02
CA ASP A 69 4.88 9.22 1.54
C ASP A 69 4.39 10.54 2.13
N VAL A 70 3.29 10.53 2.90
CA VAL A 70 2.73 11.67 3.63
C VAL A 70 2.67 11.36 5.11
N VAL A 71 2.99 12.38 5.92
CA VAL A 71 2.87 12.37 7.38
C VAL A 71 1.86 13.44 7.77
N ALA A 72 0.99 13.12 8.73
CA ALA A 72 -0.01 14.05 9.24
C ALA A 72 0.11 14.22 10.76
N CYS A 73 -0.20 15.41 11.23
CA CYS A 73 -0.34 15.71 12.65
C CYS A 73 -1.69 15.15 13.15
N MET A 74 -1.64 14.36 14.21
CA MET A 74 -2.84 13.78 14.82
C MET A 74 -3.74 14.81 15.54
N ALA A 75 -3.20 16.00 15.88
CA ALA A 75 -3.93 17.03 16.59
C ALA A 75 -4.54 18.08 15.65
N CYS A 76 -3.74 18.64 14.72
CA CYS A 76 -4.20 19.76 13.86
C CYS A 76 -4.37 19.41 12.39
N GLY A 77 -4.12 18.17 11.99
CA GLY A 77 -4.24 17.73 10.60
C GLY A 77 -3.18 18.26 9.63
N TYR A 78 -2.19 19.05 10.12
CA TYR A 78 -1.09 19.53 9.28
C TYR A 78 -0.38 18.36 8.60
N GLN A 79 -0.15 18.48 7.30
CA GLN A 79 0.49 17.44 6.50
C GLN A 79 1.83 17.92 5.97
N LEU A 80 2.77 16.99 5.86
CA LEU A 80 4.07 17.21 5.24
C LEU A 80 4.49 15.94 4.48
N MET A 81 5.32 16.14 3.46
CA MET A 81 5.88 15.02 2.71
C MET A 81 6.86 14.24 3.58
N ARG A 82 6.77 12.91 3.53
CA ARG A 82 7.63 12.02 4.32
C ARG A 82 9.12 12.26 4.08
N HIS A 83 9.54 12.53 2.84
CA HIS A 83 10.94 12.77 2.51
C HIS A 83 11.48 14.03 3.22
N ALA A 84 10.68 15.10 3.32
CA ALA A 84 11.09 16.32 4.02
C ALA A 84 11.27 16.05 5.52
N MET A 85 10.32 15.35 6.15
CA MET A 85 10.45 14.91 7.54
C MET A 85 11.65 14.00 7.74
N HIS A 86 11.88 13.07 6.81
CA HIS A 86 13.02 12.13 6.85
C HIS A 86 14.35 12.89 6.86
N SER A 87 14.54 13.86 5.96
CA SER A 87 15.75 14.67 5.90
C SER A 87 16.00 15.42 7.19
N GLU A 88 14.96 16.01 7.78
CA GLU A 88 15.08 16.71 9.06
C GLU A 88 15.41 15.76 10.21
N MET A 89 14.75 14.59 10.28
CA MET A 89 15.08 13.60 11.32
C MET A 89 16.50 13.04 11.16
N ALA A 90 16.98 12.83 9.93
CA ALA A 90 18.37 12.42 9.70
C ALA A 90 19.37 13.49 10.21
N ARG A 91 19.09 14.76 9.96
CA ARG A 91 19.89 15.89 10.46
C ARG A 91 19.91 15.95 11.98
N MET A 92 18.77 15.68 12.64
CA MET A 92 18.64 15.67 14.10
C MET A 92 19.30 14.45 14.76
N ASN A 93 19.47 13.35 14.03
CA ASN A 93 19.91 12.04 14.52
C ASN A 93 21.00 11.43 13.61
N PRO A 94 22.16 12.08 13.45
CA PRO A 94 23.18 11.65 12.49
C PRO A 94 23.73 10.25 12.80
N SER A 95 23.86 9.87 14.07
CA SER A 95 24.31 8.55 14.47
C SER A 95 23.33 7.44 14.04
N PHE A 96 22.03 7.68 14.15
CA PHE A 96 21.02 6.73 13.68
C PHE A 96 20.93 6.69 12.14
N ALA A 97 21.09 7.84 11.49
CA ALA A 97 21.06 7.91 10.02
C ALA A 97 22.25 7.19 9.36
N ALA A 98 23.34 6.99 10.09
CA ALA A 98 24.53 6.26 9.66
C ALA A 98 24.43 4.74 9.90
N LEU A 99 23.41 4.26 10.62
CA LEU A 99 23.21 2.84 10.85
C LEU A 99 22.77 2.15 9.57
N ASP A 100 23.34 0.98 9.33
CA ASP A 100 22.86 0.04 8.30
C ASP A 100 22.07 -1.09 8.98
N ALA A 101 21.04 -1.57 8.31
CA ALA A 101 20.19 -2.63 8.85
C ALA A 101 19.61 -3.50 7.74
N HIS A 102 19.30 -4.75 8.08
CA HIS A 102 18.49 -5.58 7.21
C HIS A 102 17.06 -5.03 7.12
N TYR A 103 16.58 -4.89 5.89
CA TYR A 103 15.22 -4.39 5.63
C TYR A 103 14.25 -5.56 5.52
N ALA A 104 13.15 -5.48 6.25
CA ALA A 104 12.01 -6.34 6.01
C ALA A 104 11.27 -5.90 4.71
N PRO A 105 10.50 -6.79 4.06
CA PRO A 105 9.78 -6.47 2.83
C PRO A 105 8.78 -5.31 2.96
N ASP A 106 8.32 -5.02 4.16
CA ASP A 106 7.43 -3.89 4.49
C ASP A 106 8.18 -2.56 4.72
N GLY A 107 9.51 -2.57 4.56
CA GLY A 107 10.37 -1.40 4.78
C GLY A 107 10.66 -1.10 6.24
N ASP A 108 10.35 -2.01 7.16
CA ASP A 108 10.81 -1.92 8.55
C ASP A 108 12.28 -2.36 8.64
N ALA A 109 13.06 -1.66 9.45
CA ALA A 109 14.46 -2.00 9.71
C ALA A 109 14.57 -2.75 11.03
N ASP A 110 15.15 -3.94 11.00
CA ASP A 110 15.43 -4.67 12.23
C ASP A 110 16.69 -4.11 12.90
N LEU A 111 16.49 -3.44 14.01
CA LEU A 111 17.52 -2.74 14.78
C LEU A 111 17.44 -3.12 16.25
N GLU A 112 18.53 -3.64 16.75
CA GLU A 112 18.77 -3.81 18.18
C GLU A 112 19.70 -2.69 18.66
N THR A 113 19.13 -1.59 19.17
CA THR A 113 19.87 -0.45 19.71
C THR A 113 19.04 0.28 20.77
N ASP A 114 19.69 1.13 21.55
CA ASP A 114 19.00 2.03 22.47
C ASP A 114 18.37 3.21 21.72
N PHE A 115 17.05 3.25 21.70
CA PHE A 115 16.29 4.31 21.03
C PHE A 115 16.03 5.53 21.93
N SER A 116 16.44 5.53 23.18
CA SER A 116 16.13 6.60 24.16
C SER A 116 16.69 7.96 23.74
N THR A 117 17.80 7.97 23.02
CA THR A 117 18.47 9.18 22.52
C THR A 117 17.92 9.68 21.20
N PHE A 118 17.04 8.93 20.53
CA PHE A 118 16.45 9.33 19.25
C PHE A 118 15.54 10.56 19.43
N ARG A 119 15.79 11.60 18.67
CA ARG A 119 15.02 12.84 18.67
C ARG A 119 13.88 12.72 17.67
N VAL A 120 12.64 12.65 18.16
CA VAL A 120 11.42 12.60 17.33
C VAL A 120 11.02 14.03 16.96
N LEU A 121 10.69 14.23 15.69
CA LEU A 121 10.12 15.49 15.22
C LEU A 121 8.64 15.57 15.59
N ASP A 122 8.26 16.64 16.27
CA ASP A 122 6.85 16.97 16.53
C ASP A 122 6.32 17.96 15.47
N CYS A 123 5.02 18.16 15.43
CA CYS A 123 4.37 19.03 14.44
C CYS A 123 4.91 20.48 14.54
N PRO A 124 5.36 21.09 13.45
CA PRO A 124 5.88 22.46 13.48
C PRO A 124 4.80 23.51 13.76
N ARG A 125 3.52 23.16 13.59
CA ARG A 125 2.39 24.08 13.84
C ARG A 125 1.91 24.07 15.28
N CYS A 126 1.81 22.89 15.91
CA CYS A 126 1.13 22.76 17.20
C CYS A 126 1.85 21.84 18.19
N GLN A 127 3.05 21.38 17.86
CA GLN A 127 3.86 20.43 18.66
C GLN A 127 3.15 19.07 18.90
N GLY A 128 2.07 18.79 18.15
CA GLY A 128 1.35 17.54 18.21
C GLY A 128 2.11 16.38 17.58
N ILE A 129 1.62 15.17 17.79
CA ILE A 129 2.23 13.92 17.30
C ILE A 129 2.07 13.82 15.77
N LEU A 130 3.19 13.56 15.10
CA LEU A 130 3.22 13.24 13.68
C LEU A 130 3.11 11.72 13.48
N LYS A 131 2.26 11.30 12.53
CA LYS A 131 2.03 9.90 12.15
C LYS A 131 1.98 9.80 10.61
N PRO A 132 2.59 8.77 9.97
CA PRO A 132 2.33 8.51 8.56
C PRO A 132 0.84 8.29 8.30
N GLN A 133 0.36 8.66 7.13
CA GLN A 133 -1.03 8.45 6.74
C GLN A 133 -1.33 6.98 6.42
N VAL A 134 -0.86 6.08 7.26
CA VAL A 134 -1.00 4.62 7.14
C VAL A 134 -1.97 4.11 8.19
N VAL A 135 -2.82 3.17 7.78
CA VAL A 135 -3.67 2.37 8.65
C VAL A 135 -2.84 1.19 9.17
N TYR A 136 -2.48 1.23 10.44
CA TYR A 136 -1.71 0.15 11.09
C TYR A 136 -2.64 -0.95 11.61
N TYR A 137 -2.06 -2.09 11.98
CA TYR A 137 -2.80 -3.15 12.67
C TYR A 137 -3.46 -2.60 13.94
N GLY A 138 -4.77 -2.84 14.07
CA GLY A 138 -5.61 -2.27 15.14
C GLY A 138 -6.25 -0.92 14.81
N ASP A 139 -5.80 -0.22 13.76
CA ASP A 139 -6.47 0.98 13.27
C ASP A 139 -7.68 0.61 12.38
N VAL A 140 -8.62 1.53 12.27
CA VAL A 140 -9.80 1.39 11.40
C VAL A 140 -9.55 2.05 10.06
N VAL A 141 -9.84 1.35 8.97
CA VAL A 141 -9.83 1.95 7.62
C VAL A 141 -10.84 3.10 7.57
N PRO A 142 -10.45 4.32 7.17
CA PRO A 142 -11.35 5.47 7.11
C PRO A 142 -12.64 5.15 6.32
N PRO A 143 -13.82 5.53 6.85
CA PRO A 143 -15.10 5.24 6.21
C PRO A 143 -15.17 5.66 4.74
N ALA A 144 -14.63 6.84 4.40
CA ALA A 144 -14.62 7.34 3.03
C ALA A 144 -13.91 6.39 2.05
N ARG A 145 -12.76 5.82 2.42
CA ARG A 145 -12.04 4.85 1.57
C ARG A 145 -12.84 3.56 1.40
N ARG A 146 -13.46 3.10 2.48
CA ARG A 146 -14.30 1.90 2.45
C ARG A 146 -15.52 2.10 1.55
N LEU A 147 -16.22 3.22 1.69
CA LEU A 147 -17.40 3.53 0.88
C LEU A 147 -17.04 3.69 -0.60
N ALA A 148 -15.92 4.36 -0.90
CA ALA A 148 -15.43 4.48 -2.27
C ALA A 148 -15.08 3.12 -2.91
N ALA A 149 -14.44 2.21 -2.16
CA ALA A 149 -14.17 0.85 -2.63
C ALA A 149 -15.46 0.05 -2.86
N GLN A 150 -16.47 0.19 -2.00
CA GLN A 150 -17.78 -0.43 -2.18
C GLN A 150 -18.53 0.14 -3.39
N ALA A 151 -18.46 1.45 -3.63
CA ALA A 151 -19.06 2.07 -4.81
C ALA A 151 -18.43 1.55 -6.12
N GLY A 152 -17.09 1.41 -6.16
CA GLY A 152 -16.42 0.80 -7.31
C GLY A 152 -16.84 -0.66 -7.53
N LEU A 153 -17.07 -1.42 -6.45
CA LEU A 153 -17.56 -2.79 -6.56
C LEU A 153 -18.97 -2.87 -7.18
N GLN A 154 -19.84 -1.90 -6.91
CA GLN A 154 -21.19 -1.84 -7.50
C GLN A 154 -21.18 -1.57 -9.01
N ASN A 155 -20.10 -1.00 -9.54
CA ASN A 155 -19.92 -0.71 -10.96
C ASN A 155 -19.08 -1.77 -11.69
N ALA A 156 -18.61 -2.78 -10.98
CA ALA A 156 -17.74 -3.81 -11.54
C ALA A 156 -18.51 -5.06 -11.98
N ASP A 157 -18.06 -5.70 -13.04
CA ASP A 157 -18.58 -6.98 -13.52
C ASP A 157 -17.90 -8.18 -12.82
N ALA A 158 -16.73 -7.98 -12.26
CA ALA A 158 -15.94 -9.01 -11.57
C ALA A 158 -14.90 -8.40 -10.63
N VAL A 159 -14.33 -9.21 -9.75
CA VAL A 159 -13.19 -8.85 -8.91
C VAL A 159 -12.00 -9.74 -9.20
N LEU A 160 -10.83 -9.13 -9.44
CA LEU A 160 -9.56 -9.81 -9.56
C LEU A 160 -8.63 -9.45 -8.41
N ALA A 161 -8.33 -10.41 -7.54
CA ALA A 161 -7.33 -10.27 -6.48
C ALA A 161 -5.94 -10.61 -7.03
N VAL A 162 -5.01 -9.66 -6.98
CA VAL A 162 -3.66 -9.79 -7.56
C VAL A 162 -2.59 -9.71 -6.48
N GLY A 163 -1.77 -10.75 -6.35
CA GLY A 163 -0.58 -10.75 -5.48
C GLY A 163 -0.86 -10.53 -4.00
N THR A 164 -2.01 -10.95 -3.51
CA THR A 164 -2.41 -10.79 -2.12
C THR A 164 -2.90 -12.10 -1.52
N SER A 165 -2.55 -12.35 -0.26
CA SER A 165 -3.11 -13.46 0.51
C SER A 165 -4.51 -13.17 1.06
N LEU A 166 -4.96 -11.90 1.04
CA LEU A 166 -6.24 -11.45 1.61
C LEU A 166 -6.41 -11.77 3.10
N MET A 167 -5.33 -12.05 3.84
CA MET A 167 -5.42 -12.37 5.27
C MET A 167 -5.97 -11.21 6.09
N VAL A 168 -5.65 -9.96 5.69
CA VAL A 168 -6.21 -8.75 6.30
C VAL A 168 -7.66 -8.56 5.85
N TYR A 169 -8.57 -8.49 6.83
CA TYR A 169 -10.02 -8.49 6.60
C TYR A 169 -10.51 -7.36 5.68
N SER A 170 -9.91 -6.19 5.73
CA SER A 170 -10.30 -5.04 4.91
C SER A 170 -10.18 -5.30 3.41
N GLY A 171 -9.17 -6.06 2.95
CA GLY A 171 -9.04 -6.51 1.57
C GLY A 171 -9.97 -7.70 1.27
N TYR A 172 -9.98 -8.71 2.15
CA TYR A 172 -10.85 -9.89 2.03
C TYR A 172 -12.33 -9.52 1.89
N ARG A 173 -12.80 -8.50 2.63
CA ARG A 173 -14.18 -8.03 2.58
C ARG A 173 -14.66 -7.76 1.15
N LEU A 174 -13.83 -7.17 0.28
CA LEU A 174 -14.23 -6.86 -1.10
C LEU A 174 -14.54 -8.13 -1.90
N CYS A 175 -13.74 -9.18 -1.76
CA CYS A 175 -14.02 -10.48 -2.39
C CYS A 175 -15.29 -11.12 -1.84
N ARG A 176 -15.50 -11.05 -0.51
CA ARG A 176 -16.71 -11.57 0.14
C ARG A 176 -17.96 -10.83 -0.32
N ASP A 177 -17.90 -9.49 -0.38
CA ASP A 177 -19.04 -8.66 -0.77
C ASP A 177 -19.35 -8.86 -2.28
N ALA A 178 -18.33 -8.98 -3.15
CA ALA A 178 -18.48 -9.37 -4.55
C ALA A 178 -19.18 -10.73 -4.72
N HIS A 179 -18.71 -11.73 -4.00
CA HIS A 179 -19.31 -13.07 -4.02
C HIS A 179 -20.77 -13.04 -3.57
N ALA A 180 -21.09 -12.29 -2.50
CA ALA A 180 -22.46 -12.11 -2.02
C ALA A 180 -23.37 -11.38 -3.02
N MET A 181 -22.81 -10.56 -3.91
CA MET A 181 -23.50 -9.89 -5.02
C MET A 181 -23.64 -10.79 -6.27
N GLY A 182 -23.10 -12.02 -6.24
CA GLY A 182 -23.08 -12.93 -7.38
C GLY A 182 -22.04 -12.58 -8.44
N LEU A 183 -21.11 -11.67 -8.16
CA LEU A 183 -20.03 -11.31 -9.08
C LEU A 183 -18.95 -12.39 -9.09
N PRO A 184 -18.37 -12.73 -10.26
CA PRO A 184 -17.20 -13.58 -10.34
C PRO A 184 -16.03 -12.99 -9.54
N VAL A 185 -15.38 -13.84 -8.74
CA VAL A 185 -14.16 -13.49 -8.00
C VAL A 185 -13.03 -14.35 -8.52
N ALA A 186 -11.96 -13.70 -8.95
CA ALA A 186 -10.77 -14.36 -9.46
C ALA A 186 -9.54 -14.00 -8.61
N SER A 187 -8.54 -14.89 -8.58
CA SER A 187 -7.24 -14.58 -7.98
C SER A 187 -6.08 -14.95 -8.90
N LEU A 188 -5.07 -14.10 -8.90
CA LEU A 188 -3.75 -14.34 -9.48
C LEU A 188 -2.70 -14.16 -8.38
N SER A 189 -2.15 -15.25 -7.88
CA SER A 189 -1.19 -15.26 -6.77
C SER A 189 -0.41 -16.58 -6.75
N LEU A 190 0.83 -16.58 -6.27
CA LEU A 190 1.60 -17.83 -6.09
C LEU A 190 1.11 -18.69 -4.92
N GLY A 191 0.55 -18.05 -3.89
CA GLY A 191 0.13 -18.71 -2.66
C GLY A 191 -1.40 -18.84 -2.54
N VAL A 192 -1.81 -19.46 -1.43
CA VAL A 192 -3.21 -19.53 -1.02
C VAL A 192 -3.72 -18.17 -0.54
N THR A 193 -5.03 -17.95 -0.71
CA THR A 193 -5.67 -16.73 -0.22
C THR A 193 -6.78 -17.09 0.76
N ARG A 194 -7.11 -16.15 1.63
CA ARG A 194 -8.28 -16.28 2.53
C ARG A 194 -9.60 -16.43 1.76
N ALA A 195 -9.64 -16.00 0.50
CA ALA A 195 -10.83 -16.02 -0.34
C ALA A 195 -10.93 -17.28 -1.21
N ASP A 196 -10.05 -18.28 -1.11
CA ASP A 196 -10.00 -19.43 -2.00
C ASP A 196 -11.36 -20.15 -2.15
N ALA A 197 -12.15 -20.23 -1.06
CA ALA A 197 -13.51 -20.81 -1.09
C ALA A 197 -14.57 -19.94 -1.81
N LEU A 198 -14.24 -18.70 -2.15
CA LEU A 198 -15.15 -17.75 -2.82
C LEU A 198 -14.79 -17.57 -4.30
N LEU A 199 -13.67 -18.16 -4.75
CA LEU A 199 -13.14 -17.92 -6.09
C LEU A 199 -13.92 -18.67 -7.17
N THR A 200 -14.25 -17.97 -8.24
CA THR A 200 -14.72 -18.56 -9.51
C THR A 200 -13.53 -19.05 -10.33
N TYR A 201 -12.41 -18.29 -10.31
CA TYR A 201 -11.19 -18.62 -11.03
C TYR A 201 -9.95 -18.39 -10.16
N GLN A 202 -8.95 -19.27 -10.30
CA GLN A 202 -7.68 -19.15 -9.59
C GLN A 202 -6.52 -19.47 -10.51
N TRP A 203 -5.54 -18.55 -10.57
CA TRP A 203 -4.25 -18.76 -11.23
C TRP A 203 -3.11 -18.69 -10.21
N ARG A 204 -2.38 -19.79 -10.07
CA ARG A 204 -1.17 -19.85 -9.25
C ARG A 204 0.06 -19.66 -10.13
N ALA A 205 0.36 -18.42 -10.46
CA ALA A 205 1.42 -18.07 -11.39
C ALA A 205 2.08 -16.73 -11.02
N PRO A 206 3.31 -16.45 -11.53
CA PRO A 206 3.95 -15.15 -11.39
C PRO A 206 3.10 -14.04 -12.02
N LEU A 207 2.97 -12.91 -11.32
CA LEU A 207 2.04 -11.84 -11.71
C LEU A 207 2.39 -11.19 -13.03
N THR A 208 3.66 -10.78 -13.17
CA THR A 208 4.12 -9.97 -14.30
C THR A 208 3.86 -10.66 -15.66
N PRO A 209 4.35 -11.88 -15.91
CA PRO A 209 4.16 -12.50 -17.23
C PRO A 209 2.71 -12.75 -17.57
N VAL A 210 1.88 -13.11 -16.58
CA VAL A 210 0.44 -13.36 -16.82
C VAL A 210 -0.29 -12.07 -17.17
N LEU A 211 -0.05 -10.99 -16.43
CA LEU A 211 -0.70 -9.71 -16.68
C LEU A 211 -0.21 -9.06 -17.98
N GLU A 212 1.08 -9.13 -18.30
CA GLU A 212 1.63 -8.64 -19.56
C GLU A 212 1.09 -9.41 -20.76
N HIS A 213 0.94 -10.74 -20.65
CA HIS A 213 0.31 -11.55 -21.68
C HIS A 213 -1.16 -11.17 -21.87
N ALA A 214 -1.92 -10.99 -20.78
CA ALA A 214 -3.31 -10.53 -20.84
C ALA A 214 -3.44 -9.19 -21.57
N VAL A 215 -2.57 -8.21 -21.24
CA VAL A 215 -2.52 -6.91 -21.95
C VAL A 215 -2.28 -7.11 -23.44
N SER A 216 -1.33 -7.98 -23.82
CA SER A 216 -1.01 -8.24 -25.23
C SER A 216 -2.21 -8.83 -25.98
N CYS A 217 -2.85 -9.85 -25.42
CA CYS A 217 -4.04 -10.49 -26.04
C CYS A 217 -5.21 -9.51 -26.18
N LEU A 218 -5.46 -8.67 -25.17
CA LEU A 218 -6.57 -7.71 -25.20
C LEU A 218 -6.31 -6.56 -26.18
N ARG A 219 -5.05 -6.12 -26.34
CA ARG A 219 -4.69 -5.13 -27.38
C ARG A 219 -4.93 -5.66 -28.79
N GLN A 220 -4.61 -6.92 -29.05
CA GLN A 220 -4.88 -7.53 -30.35
C GLN A 220 -6.37 -7.52 -30.68
N ARG A 221 -7.23 -7.89 -29.72
CA ARG A 221 -8.69 -7.88 -29.89
C ARG A 221 -9.31 -6.51 -30.13
N LEU A 222 -8.64 -5.44 -29.76
CA LEU A 222 -9.10 -4.06 -30.03
C LEU A 222 -8.69 -3.57 -31.42
N LEU A 223 -7.79 -4.29 -32.11
CA LEU A 223 -7.33 -3.97 -33.45
C LEU A 223 -8.05 -4.79 -34.54
N ASP A 224 -8.66 -5.92 -34.15
CA ASP A 224 -9.52 -6.76 -34.98
C ASP A 224 -10.98 -6.27 -34.94
#